data_fb855370a7822cc7684a76eb4e3245e4
#
_entry.id   fb855370a7822cc7684a76eb4e3245e4
#
_cell.length_a   1.000
_cell.length_b   1.000
_cell.length_c   1.000
_cell.angle_alpha   90.00
_cell.angle_beta   90.00
_cell.angle_gamma   90.00
#
_symmetry.space_group_name_H-M   'P 1'
#
loop_
_entity.id
_entity.type
_entity.pdbx_description
1 polymer ?
#
loop_
_entity_poly.entity_id
_entity_poly.type
_entity_poly.pdbx_seq_one_letter_code
_entity_poly.pdbx_strand_id
1 'polypeptide(L)' 'MKKEMRINGRIVFPLEEGCRAVISTDNGLIYTSSVVEIMEERSDYACFETLNSVYKVCLQPIPIRAAIPS' A
#
# COMPACT_ATOMS: atom_id res chain seq x y z
N MET A 1 5.07 -2.02 -20.91
CA MET A 1 5.20 -0.99 -19.89
C MET A 1 4.10 -1.18 -18.86
N LYS A 2 4.45 -1.12 -17.59
CA LYS A 2 3.47 -1.38 -16.54
C LYS A 2 2.69 -0.13 -16.19
N LYS A 3 1.44 -0.33 -15.80
CA LYS A 3 0.60 0.75 -15.40
C LYS A 3 0.98 1.24 -14.02
N GLU A 4 0.94 2.54 -13.84
CA GLU A 4 1.23 3.13 -12.54
C GLU A 4 -0.09 3.45 -11.85
N MET A 5 -0.21 3.00 -10.61
CA MET A 5 -1.41 3.20 -9.81
C MET A 5 -1.08 4.03 -8.59
N ARG A 6 -1.85 5.08 -8.35
CA ARG A 6 -1.70 5.90 -7.15
C ARG A 6 -2.89 5.66 -6.25
N ILE A 7 -2.62 5.30 -5.02
CA ILE A 7 -3.66 4.90 -4.08
C ILE A 7 -3.41 5.54 -2.73
N ASN A 8 -4.48 5.94 -2.08
CA ASN A 8 -4.41 6.38 -0.69
C ASN A 8 -5.01 5.28 0.17
N GLY A 9 -4.27 4.86 1.18
CA GLY A 9 -4.77 3.81 2.02
C GLY A 9 -3.71 3.28 2.95
N ARG A 10 -3.88 2.03 3.39
CA ARG A 10 -2.93 1.37 4.27
C ARG A 10 -2.59 0.00 3.73
N ILE A 11 -1.36 -0.42 3.96
CA ILE A 11 -0.94 -1.76 3.62
C ILE A 11 -1.27 -2.64 4.81
N VAL A 12 -2.11 -3.64 4.58
CA VAL A 12 -2.66 -4.46 5.66
C VAL A 12 -1.64 -5.41 6.25
N PHE A 13 -0.81 -5.99 5.41
CA PHE A 13 0.23 -6.92 5.83
C PHE A 13 1.60 -6.38 5.45
N PRO A 14 2.66 -6.86 6.11
CA PRO A 14 4.00 -6.44 5.70
C PRO A 14 4.22 -6.67 4.22
N LEU A 15 4.82 -5.69 3.59
CA LEU A 15 5.11 -5.76 2.17
C LEU A 15 6.30 -6.67 1.95
N GLU A 16 6.13 -7.70 1.11
CA GLU A 16 7.20 -8.67 0.85
C GLU A 16 7.24 -9.05 -0.61
N GLU A 17 8.45 -9.17 -1.13
CA GLU A 17 8.63 -9.65 -2.49
C GLU A 17 8.17 -11.10 -2.56
N GLY A 18 7.53 -11.44 -3.66
CA GLY A 18 7.00 -12.77 -3.85
C GLY A 18 5.59 -12.97 -3.34
N CYS A 19 5.07 -12.01 -2.58
CA CYS A 19 3.73 -12.09 -2.00
C CYS A 19 2.87 -10.99 -2.56
N ARG A 20 1.56 -11.22 -2.53
CA ARG A 20 0.61 -10.19 -2.91
C ARG A 20 0.56 -9.11 -1.85
N ALA A 21 0.36 -7.89 -2.27
CA ALA A 21 0.11 -6.81 -1.34
C ALA A 21 -1.39 -6.64 -1.18
N VAL A 22 -1.81 -6.29 0.03
CA VAL A 22 -3.22 -6.02 0.32
C VAL A 22 -3.29 -4.60 0.83
N ILE A 23 -4.06 -3.78 0.14
CA ILE A 23 -4.17 -2.37 0.46
C ILE A 23 -5.60 -2.07 0.89
N SER A 24 -5.74 -1.49 2.06
CA SER A 24 -7.05 -1.10 2.58
C SER A 24 -7.31 0.35 2.18
N THR A 25 -8.41 0.58 1.47
CA THR A 25 -8.80 1.92 1.05
C THR A 25 -10.22 2.21 1.54
N ASP A 26 -10.67 3.43 1.33
CA ASP A 26 -12.02 3.81 1.68
C ASP A 26 -13.06 3.00 0.90
N ASN A 27 -12.67 2.50 -0.25
CA ASN A 27 -13.58 1.74 -1.11
C ASN A 27 -13.47 0.24 -0.91
N GLY A 28 -12.64 -0.20 0.02
CA GLY A 28 -12.47 -1.62 0.29
C GLY A 28 -11.04 -2.06 0.13
N LEU A 29 -10.85 -3.37 0.05
CA LEU A 29 -9.52 -3.96 -0.04
C LEU A 29 -9.13 -4.14 -1.50
N ILE A 30 -7.86 -3.85 -1.77
CA ILE A 30 -7.28 -4.09 -3.08
C ILE A 30 -6.23 -5.18 -2.93
N TYR A 31 -6.34 -6.23 -3.74
CA TYR A 31 -5.38 -7.31 -3.75
C TYR A 31 -4.56 -7.18 -5.02
N THR A 32 -3.26 -7.02 -4.87
CA THR A 32 -2.40 -6.88 -6.04
C THR A 32 -1.91 -8.24 -6.51
N SER A 33 -1.24 -8.27 -7.66
CA SER A 33 -0.47 -9.45 -8.02
C SER A 33 0.79 -9.47 -7.17
N SER A 34 1.61 -10.50 -7.35
CA SER A 34 2.81 -10.67 -6.52
C SER A 34 3.77 -9.49 -6.68
N VAL A 35 4.30 -9.05 -5.56
CA VAL A 35 5.28 -7.96 -5.55
C VAL A 35 6.60 -8.51 -6.07
N VAL A 36 7.19 -7.83 -7.05
CA VAL A 36 8.47 -8.24 -7.60
C VAL A 36 9.61 -7.36 -7.11
N GLU A 37 9.31 -6.14 -6.71
CA GLU A 37 10.34 -5.26 -6.19
C GLU A 37 9.72 -4.18 -5.31
N ILE A 38 10.34 -3.94 -4.15
CA ILE A 38 9.94 -2.85 -3.28
C ILE A 38 10.93 -1.72 -3.50
N MET A 39 10.45 -0.61 -4.08
CA MET A 39 11.31 0.49 -4.44
C MET A 39 11.47 1.48 -3.30
N GLU A 40 10.43 1.65 -2.51
CA GLU A 40 10.48 2.57 -1.39
C GLU A 40 9.45 2.15 -0.36
N GLU A 41 9.85 2.17 0.90
CA GLU A 41 8.93 1.81 1.98
C GLU A 41 9.21 2.70 3.17
N ARG A 42 8.28 3.63 3.43
CA ARG A 42 8.40 4.57 4.54
C ARG A 42 7.13 4.52 5.35
N SER A 43 7.11 5.23 6.47
CA SER A 43 5.93 5.22 7.33
C SER A 43 4.74 5.93 6.67
N ASP A 44 5.00 6.83 5.72
CA ASP A 44 3.92 7.59 5.07
C ASP A 44 3.79 7.32 3.58
N TYR A 45 4.60 6.42 3.05
CA TYR A 45 4.59 6.20 1.61
C TYR A 45 5.24 4.86 1.28
N ALA A 46 4.67 4.17 0.32
CA ALA A 46 5.25 2.93 -0.18
C ALA A 46 5.15 2.91 -1.69
N CYS A 47 6.20 2.46 -2.34
CA CYS A 47 6.22 2.31 -3.79
C CYS A 47 6.76 0.93 -4.10
N PHE A 48 5.99 0.15 -4.83
CA PHE A 48 6.42 -1.21 -5.15
C PHE A 48 5.87 -1.61 -6.51
N GLU A 49 6.58 -2.54 -7.11
CA GLU A 49 6.22 -3.06 -8.41
C GLU A 49 5.68 -4.47 -8.26
N THR A 50 4.61 -4.76 -8.97
CA THR A 50 4.05 -6.12 -9.02
C THR A 50 4.20 -6.65 -10.43
N LEU A 51 3.67 -7.85 -10.67
CA LEU A 51 3.73 -8.44 -11.99
C LEU A 51 3.00 -7.58 -13.04
N ASN A 52 1.96 -6.88 -12.64
CA ASN A 52 1.12 -6.14 -13.57
C ASN A 52 1.24 -4.64 -13.51
N SER A 53 1.65 -4.09 -12.37
CA SER A 53 1.57 -2.64 -12.18
C SER A 53 2.62 -2.16 -11.19
N VAL A 54 2.81 -0.84 -11.19
CA VAL A 54 3.61 -0.17 -10.18
C VAL A 54 2.64 0.58 -9.28
N TYR A 55 2.73 0.34 -7.99
CA TYR A 55 1.83 0.96 -7.02
C TYR A 55 2.56 2.03 -6.21
N LYS A 56 1.97 3.20 -6.16
CA LYS A 56 2.45 4.27 -5.29
C LYS A 56 1.36 4.55 -4.28
N VAL A 57 1.61 4.15 -3.04
CA VAL A 57 0.61 4.20 -2.00
C VAL A 57 0.96 5.27 -0.98
N CYS A 58 0.10 6.26 -0.85
CA CYS A 58 0.24 7.24 0.22
C CYS A 58 -0.39 6.61 1.45
N LEU A 59 0.45 6.27 2.42
CA LEU A 59 0.01 5.58 3.61
C LEU A 59 -0.67 6.57 4.55
N GLN A 60 -1.87 6.24 4.96
CA GLN A 60 -2.60 7.10 5.86
C GLN A 60 -2.34 6.66 7.28
N PRO A 61 -1.86 7.56 8.12
CA PRO A 61 -1.59 7.21 9.50
C PRO A 61 -2.89 6.92 10.22
N ILE A 62 -2.79 6.10 11.24
CA ILE A 62 -3.94 5.87 12.11
C ILE A 62 -4.27 7.20 12.77
N PRO A 63 -5.52 7.63 12.71
CA PRO A 63 -5.87 8.91 13.31
C PRO A 63 -5.59 8.90 14.80
N ILE A 64 -4.68 9.73 15.23
CA ILE A 64 -4.33 9.79 16.63
C ILE A 64 -5.53 10.23 17.45
N ARG A 65 -6.29 11.09 16.88
CA ARG A 65 -7.47 11.59 17.52
C ARG A 65 -8.46 10.51 17.88
N ALA A 66 -8.44 9.42 17.15
CA ALA A 66 -9.31 8.30 17.46
C ALA A 66 -8.88 7.62 18.75
N ALA A 67 -7.63 7.75 19.11
CA ALA A 67 -7.12 7.16 20.33
C ALA A 67 -7.17 8.15 21.50
N ILE A 68 -7.51 9.38 21.24
CA ILE A 68 -7.56 10.37 22.27
C ILE A 68 -8.99 10.50 22.74
N PRO A 69 -9.23 10.19 23.98
CA PRO A 69 -10.56 10.44 24.51
C PRO A 69 -10.68 11.92 24.62
N SER A 70 -11.49 12.44 24.02
CA SER A 70 -11.61 13.86 24.11
C SER A 70 -12.46 14.38 25.10
#